data_d70b1a8d8975dd11497578ada952c6f2
#
_entry.id   d70b1a8d8975dd11497578ada952c6f2
#
_cell.length_a   1.000
_cell.length_b   1.000
_cell.length_c   1.000
_cell.angle_alpha   90.00
_cell.angle_beta   90.00
_cell.angle_gamma   90.00
#
_symmetry.space_group_name_H-M   'P 1'
#
loop_
_entity.id
_entity.type
_entity.pdbx_description
1 polymer ?
#
loop_
_entity_poly.entity_id
_entity_poly.type
_entity_poly.pdbx_seq_one_letter_code
_entity_poly.pdbx_strand_id
1 'polypeptide(L)'
;HLGESLKRALESLGHQAVFTDLILHGHSMIYKQADIDFMWKKVKDICDEKADMFISFRPMNLTTEMLEYIGKRMKTAIWLSDDPVLYKTCYSQVVNHYDVLLHCGYKEVMDFYEANNHPKGFNFPFWTDHVAFPSVYNPLHSDYEIAFLGNMNGQVRRKRYMELASLPFTKKVFGLIDSDPLAMHGGFINEAYLHTKRVTEVLSKAKVGVSIPQFFTEYNGLDYDYPELAGLGYFQFPSRVIQYAASGLPIAAVGDERMKEVYPEIFVGNSITELEPYIKQICEDYDFALSESAKILTRFRKNYSALSRAMMLIDLVENLDKLQSQTTQERAILFTKYKAQYN
;
A
#
# COMPACT_ATOMS: atom_id res chain seq x y z
N HIS A 1 -3.89 11.02 1.14
CA HIS A 1 -2.67 11.33 1.92
C HIS A 1 -1.37 10.90 1.22
N LEU A 2 -1.41 9.83 0.38
CA LEU A 2 -0.20 9.32 -0.30
C LEU A 2 0.46 10.40 -1.19
N GLY A 3 -0.30 11.00 -2.11
CA GLY A 3 0.21 12.05 -2.99
C GLY A 3 0.72 13.27 -2.22
N GLU A 4 -0.01 13.72 -1.21
CA GLU A 4 0.38 14.86 -0.38
C GLU A 4 1.66 14.60 0.43
N SER A 5 1.83 13.39 0.99
CA SER A 5 3.05 13.04 1.71
C SER A 5 4.26 12.97 0.79
N LEU A 6 4.08 12.44 -0.42
CA LEU A 6 5.13 12.38 -1.42
C LEU A 6 5.52 13.78 -1.92
N LYS A 7 4.53 14.66 -2.15
CA LYS A 7 4.76 16.06 -2.49
C LYS A 7 5.62 16.75 -1.43
N ARG A 8 5.23 16.68 -0.15
CA ARG A 8 6.02 17.26 0.95
C ARG A 8 7.46 16.74 0.98
N ALA A 9 7.63 15.44 0.73
CA ALA A 9 8.95 14.82 0.72
C ALA A 9 9.82 15.33 -0.46
N LEU A 10 9.26 15.43 -1.66
CA LEU A 10 9.96 15.98 -2.83
C LEU A 10 10.36 17.46 -2.59
N GLU A 11 9.43 18.26 -2.08
CA GLU A 11 9.68 19.65 -1.74
C GLU A 11 10.78 19.82 -0.67
N SER A 12 10.82 18.92 0.33
CA SER A 12 11.88 18.92 1.35
C SER A 12 13.27 18.57 0.80
N LEU A 13 13.31 17.89 -0.34
CA LEU A 13 14.54 17.59 -1.09
C LEU A 13 14.89 18.65 -2.14
N GLY A 14 14.15 19.76 -2.18
CA GLY A 14 14.40 20.89 -3.08
C GLY A 14 13.76 20.76 -4.47
N HIS A 15 12.88 19.79 -4.68
CA HIS A 15 12.15 19.60 -5.93
C HIS A 15 10.77 20.27 -5.89
N GLN A 16 10.31 20.77 -7.03
CA GLN A 16 8.94 21.26 -7.17
C GLN A 16 8.00 20.09 -7.43
N ALA A 17 6.89 20.00 -6.70
CA ALA A 17 5.89 18.97 -6.89
C ALA A 17 4.47 19.54 -6.90
N VAL A 18 3.73 19.27 -7.97
CA VAL A 18 2.33 19.66 -8.11
C VAL A 18 1.45 18.42 -7.95
N PHE A 19 0.48 18.48 -7.06
CA PHE A 19 -0.52 17.43 -6.87
C PHE A 19 -1.84 17.87 -7.48
N THR A 20 -2.32 17.12 -8.47
CA THR A 20 -3.59 17.39 -9.15
C THR A 20 -4.54 16.22 -8.93
N ASP A 21 -5.73 16.53 -8.44
CA ASP A 21 -6.79 15.53 -8.32
C ASP A 21 -7.46 15.32 -9.68
N LEU A 22 -7.39 14.10 -10.18
CA LEU A 22 -8.00 13.64 -11.43
C LEU A 22 -9.29 12.84 -11.20
N ILE A 23 -9.82 12.84 -9.98
CA ILE A 23 -11.07 12.17 -9.65
C ILE A 23 -12.23 12.98 -10.19
N LEU A 24 -13.07 12.34 -11.01
CA LEU A 24 -14.34 12.88 -11.43
C LEU A 24 -15.37 12.77 -10.31
N HIS A 25 -16.35 13.66 -10.28
CA HIS A 25 -17.43 13.62 -9.30
C HIS A 25 -18.25 12.33 -9.45
N GLY A 26 -18.01 11.39 -8.54
CA GLY A 26 -18.64 10.06 -8.48
C GLY A 26 -17.75 8.93 -9.01
N HIS A 27 -17.91 7.75 -8.45
CA HIS A 27 -17.16 6.53 -8.78
C HIS A 27 -17.61 5.87 -10.11
N SER A 28 -18.32 6.56 -10.98
CA SER A 28 -18.76 5.99 -12.25
C SER A 28 -17.66 6.14 -13.30
N MET A 29 -17.23 5.01 -13.85
CA MET A 29 -16.36 4.97 -15.05
C MET A 29 -17.13 5.28 -16.35
N ILE A 30 -18.26 5.96 -16.26
CA ILE A 30 -19.07 6.37 -17.43
C ILE A 30 -18.70 7.80 -17.75
N TYR A 31 -17.88 7.96 -18.77
CA TYR A 31 -17.51 9.28 -19.29
C TYR A 31 -18.66 9.88 -20.08
N LYS A 32 -19.19 10.99 -19.59
CA LYS A 32 -19.94 11.93 -20.43
C LYS A 32 -18.94 12.82 -21.18
N GLN A 33 -19.32 13.37 -22.31
CA GLN A 33 -18.42 14.27 -23.08
C GLN A 33 -17.88 15.42 -22.23
N ALA A 34 -18.71 15.99 -21.34
CA ALA A 34 -18.28 17.05 -20.41
C ALA A 34 -17.17 16.59 -19.44
N ASP A 35 -17.15 15.32 -19.05
CA ASP A 35 -16.11 14.77 -18.18
C ASP A 35 -14.81 14.62 -18.98
N ILE A 36 -14.88 14.20 -20.23
CA ILE A 36 -13.73 14.09 -21.13
C ILE A 36 -13.12 15.48 -21.38
N ASP A 37 -13.93 16.50 -21.64
CA ASP A 37 -13.49 17.88 -21.85
C ASP A 37 -12.82 18.45 -20.60
N PHE A 38 -13.39 18.16 -19.42
CA PHE A 38 -12.81 18.54 -18.14
C PHE A 38 -11.44 17.87 -17.92
N MET A 39 -11.34 16.57 -18.21
CA MET A 39 -10.08 15.84 -18.09
C MET A 39 -9.03 16.36 -19.07
N TRP A 40 -9.39 16.66 -20.32
CA TRP A 40 -8.49 17.28 -21.27
C TRP A 40 -7.95 18.63 -20.80
N LYS A 41 -8.80 19.45 -20.18
CA LYS A 41 -8.34 20.70 -19.56
C LYS A 41 -7.28 20.43 -18.49
N LYS A 42 -7.54 19.50 -17.56
CA LYS A 42 -6.57 19.10 -16.51
C LYS A 42 -5.27 18.57 -17.10
N VAL A 43 -5.33 17.75 -18.14
CA VAL A 43 -4.15 17.21 -18.83
C VAL A 43 -3.31 18.33 -19.46
N LYS A 44 -3.94 19.32 -20.07
CA LYS A 44 -3.23 20.48 -20.61
C LYS A 44 -2.57 21.31 -19.51
N ASP A 45 -3.31 21.60 -18.44
CA ASP A 45 -2.78 22.33 -17.27
C ASP A 45 -1.53 21.61 -16.69
N ILE A 46 -1.57 20.26 -16.57
CA ILE A 46 -0.43 19.45 -16.14
C ILE A 46 0.76 19.59 -17.10
N CYS A 47 0.51 19.55 -18.40
CA CYS A 47 1.59 19.66 -19.40
C CYS A 47 2.20 21.06 -19.46
N ASP A 48 1.47 22.10 -19.10
CA ASP A 48 1.94 23.48 -19.06
C ASP A 48 2.92 23.72 -17.87
N GLU A 49 2.91 22.87 -16.83
CA GLU A 49 3.85 22.88 -15.72
C GLU A 49 5.29 22.50 -16.14
N LYS A 50 5.46 21.85 -17.30
CA LYS A 50 6.78 21.41 -17.85
C LYS A 50 7.59 20.58 -16.85
N ALA A 51 6.92 19.68 -16.14
CA ALA A 51 7.56 18.79 -15.18
C ALA A 51 8.46 17.75 -15.87
N ASP A 52 9.48 17.25 -15.17
CA ASP A 52 10.35 16.19 -15.66
C ASP A 52 9.62 14.83 -15.72
N MET A 53 8.67 14.61 -14.81
CA MET A 53 7.90 13.37 -14.74
C MET A 53 6.44 13.62 -14.29
N PHE A 54 5.51 12.93 -14.94
CA PHE A 54 4.13 12.75 -14.50
C PHE A 54 3.97 11.40 -13.82
N ILE A 55 3.38 11.38 -12.62
CA ILE A 55 3.08 10.14 -11.90
C ILE A 55 1.59 10.01 -11.70
N SER A 56 1.01 8.94 -12.23
CA SER A 56 -0.41 8.63 -12.08
C SER A 56 -0.64 7.64 -10.94
N PHE A 57 -1.60 7.96 -10.09
CA PHE A 57 -2.13 7.04 -9.08
C PHE A 57 -3.53 6.62 -9.52
N ARG A 58 -3.72 5.35 -9.94
CA ARG A 58 -4.99 4.84 -10.46
C ARG A 58 -5.49 5.64 -11.70
N PRO A 59 -5.00 5.35 -12.89
CA PRO A 59 -5.27 6.14 -14.10
C PRO A 59 -6.66 5.93 -14.71
N MET A 60 -7.64 5.51 -13.94
CA MET A 60 -8.98 5.10 -14.41
C MET A 60 -9.73 6.20 -15.20
N ASN A 61 -9.28 7.43 -15.10
CA ASN A 61 -9.91 8.59 -15.75
C ASN A 61 -9.07 9.16 -16.90
N LEU A 62 -7.91 8.57 -17.23
CA LEU A 62 -7.08 9.00 -18.35
C LEU A 62 -7.29 8.06 -19.54
N THR A 63 -7.67 8.63 -20.69
CA THR A 63 -7.73 7.86 -21.93
C THR A 63 -6.32 7.63 -22.50
N THR A 64 -6.19 6.68 -23.42
CA THR A 64 -4.91 6.41 -24.11
C THR A 64 -4.37 7.63 -24.83
N GLU A 65 -5.25 8.42 -25.48
CA GLU A 65 -4.87 9.65 -26.17
C GLU A 65 -4.36 10.73 -25.20
N MET A 66 -4.92 10.81 -23.98
CA MET A 66 -4.43 11.72 -22.93
C MET A 66 -3.05 11.29 -22.46
N LEU A 67 -2.83 9.99 -22.24
CA LEU A 67 -1.53 9.44 -21.84
C LEU A 67 -0.46 9.65 -22.92
N GLU A 68 -0.79 9.43 -24.18
CA GLU A 68 0.11 9.73 -25.31
C GLU A 68 0.44 11.22 -25.41
N TYR A 69 -0.55 12.09 -25.14
CA TYR A 69 -0.32 13.54 -25.14
C TYR A 69 0.66 13.96 -24.03
N ILE A 70 0.54 13.38 -22.84
CA ILE A 70 1.46 13.60 -21.70
C ILE A 70 2.85 13.04 -22.02
N GLY A 71 2.93 11.78 -22.47
CA GLY A 71 4.20 11.09 -22.76
C GLY A 71 5.06 11.73 -23.84
N LYS A 72 4.46 12.51 -24.75
CA LYS A 72 5.20 13.32 -25.73
C LYS A 72 5.88 14.55 -25.11
N ARG A 73 5.62 14.88 -23.85
CA ARG A 73 6.05 16.13 -23.20
C ARG A 73 6.90 15.91 -21.96
N MET A 74 6.70 14.78 -21.27
CA MET A 74 7.43 14.45 -20.04
C MET A 74 7.48 12.94 -19.85
N LYS A 75 8.41 12.45 -19.03
CA LYS A 75 8.43 11.03 -18.61
C LYS A 75 7.16 10.69 -17.84
N THR A 76 6.70 9.46 -17.98
CA THR A 76 5.45 9.00 -17.35
C THR A 76 5.69 7.79 -16.45
N ALA A 77 5.09 7.81 -15.28
CA ALA A 77 5.07 6.68 -14.36
C ALA A 77 3.65 6.38 -13.88
N ILE A 78 3.35 5.12 -13.68
CA ILE A 78 2.10 4.67 -13.05
C ILE A 78 2.41 3.90 -11.78
N TRP A 79 1.72 4.25 -10.69
CA TRP A 79 1.76 3.47 -9.46
C TRP A 79 0.56 2.52 -9.38
N LEU A 80 0.86 1.23 -9.35
CA LEU A 80 -0.08 0.12 -9.45
C LEU A 80 -0.45 -0.38 -8.04
N SER A 81 -1.32 0.38 -7.34
CA SER A 81 -1.63 0.19 -5.92
C SER A 81 -2.36 -1.11 -5.59
N ASP A 82 -3.18 -1.59 -6.51
CA ASP A 82 -4.00 -2.80 -6.33
C ASP A 82 -3.58 -3.91 -7.33
N ASP A 83 -2.30 -3.93 -7.63
CA ASP A 83 -1.69 -4.87 -8.54
C ASP A 83 -1.46 -6.24 -7.86
N PRO A 84 -1.76 -7.34 -8.52
CA PRO A 84 -2.25 -7.50 -9.89
C PRO A 84 -3.78 -7.55 -10.03
N VAL A 85 -4.54 -7.26 -8.96
CA VAL A 85 -6.02 -7.38 -8.91
C VAL A 85 -6.71 -6.61 -10.04
N LEU A 86 -6.22 -5.41 -10.34
CA LEU A 86 -6.79 -4.55 -11.37
C LEU A 86 -6.13 -4.74 -12.76
N TYR A 87 -5.28 -5.74 -12.94
CA TYR A 87 -4.58 -5.94 -14.21
C TYR A 87 -5.53 -6.02 -15.40
N LYS A 88 -6.44 -7.00 -15.38
CA LYS A 88 -7.34 -7.26 -16.52
C LYS A 88 -8.39 -6.16 -16.74
N THR A 89 -8.90 -5.60 -15.66
CA THR A 89 -9.99 -4.61 -15.73
C THR A 89 -9.52 -3.20 -16.02
N CYS A 90 -8.25 -2.88 -15.72
CA CYS A 90 -7.75 -1.53 -15.82
C CYS A 90 -6.31 -1.46 -16.36
N TYR A 91 -5.35 -2.09 -15.69
CA TYR A 91 -3.95 -1.80 -15.93
C TYR A 91 -3.43 -2.29 -17.27
N SER A 92 -3.82 -3.49 -17.73
CA SER A 92 -3.38 -4.05 -19.00
C SER A 92 -3.65 -3.15 -20.22
N GLN A 93 -4.66 -2.29 -20.12
CA GLN A 93 -5.06 -1.39 -21.21
C GLN A 93 -4.20 -0.13 -21.29
N VAL A 94 -3.57 0.28 -20.19
CA VAL A 94 -2.91 1.59 -20.09
C VAL A 94 -1.42 1.51 -19.80
N VAL A 95 -0.90 0.41 -19.23
CA VAL A 95 0.50 0.34 -18.79
C VAL A 95 1.52 0.54 -19.90
N ASN A 96 1.19 0.21 -21.16
CA ASN A 96 2.07 0.40 -22.30
C ASN A 96 2.24 1.87 -22.74
N HIS A 97 1.45 2.77 -22.17
CA HIS A 97 1.55 4.22 -22.39
C HIS A 97 2.40 4.92 -21.33
N TYR A 98 3.02 4.15 -20.43
CA TYR A 98 3.92 4.67 -19.41
C TYR A 98 5.35 4.19 -19.60
N ASP A 99 6.32 5.07 -19.27
CA ASP A 99 7.74 4.72 -19.32
C ASP A 99 8.16 3.87 -18.12
N VAL A 100 7.46 4.02 -16.99
CA VAL A 100 7.82 3.38 -15.71
C VAL A 100 6.60 2.79 -15.05
N LEU A 101 6.70 1.51 -14.67
CA LEU A 101 5.70 0.83 -13.82
C LEU A 101 6.22 0.75 -12.39
N LEU A 102 5.42 1.22 -11.43
CA LEU A 102 5.72 1.20 -10.00
C LEU A 102 4.75 0.22 -9.32
N HIS A 103 5.22 -0.98 -8.99
CA HIS A 103 4.41 -2.08 -8.47
C HIS A 103 4.36 -2.08 -6.94
N CYS A 104 3.18 -2.29 -6.36
CA CYS A 104 3.05 -2.66 -4.96
C CYS A 104 3.30 -4.16 -4.73
N GLY A 105 3.10 -4.97 -5.76
CA GLY A 105 3.42 -6.39 -5.77
C GLY A 105 4.93 -6.64 -5.84
N TYR A 106 5.34 -7.84 -5.44
CA TYR A 106 6.74 -8.23 -5.42
C TYR A 106 7.22 -8.74 -6.80
N LYS A 107 8.40 -9.38 -6.83
CA LYS A 107 9.08 -9.83 -8.04
C LYS A 107 8.19 -10.61 -9.01
N GLU A 108 7.35 -11.51 -8.51
CA GLU A 108 6.48 -12.37 -9.31
C GLU A 108 5.50 -11.56 -10.16
N VAL A 109 4.97 -10.47 -9.61
CA VAL A 109 4.08 -9.56 -10.34
C VAL A 109 4.85 -8.82 -11.44
N MET A 110 6.07 -8.37 -11.14
CA MET A 110 6.93 -7.71 -12.14
C MET A 110 7.28 -8.65 -13.27
N ASP A 111 7.67 -9.89 -12.96
CA ASP A 111 7.95 -10.94 -13.97
C ASP A 111 6.70 -11.22 -14.83
N PHE A 112 5.51 -11.24 -14.24
CA PHE A 112 4.26 -11.42 -14.99
C PHE A 112 4.04 -10.30 -16.00
N TYR A 113 4.24 -9.03 -15.63
CA TYR A 113 4.11 -7.91 -16.56
C TYR A 113 5.14 -8.00 -17.70
N GLU A 114 6.38 -8.30 -17.39
CA GLU A 114 7.45 -8.45 -18.40
C GLU A 114 7.19 -9.62 -19.35
N ALA A 115 6.66 -10.74 -18.86
CA ALA A 115 6.27 -11.89 -19.69
C ALA A 115 5.10 -11.56 -20.64
N ASN A 116 4.28 -10.56 -20.28
CA ASN A 116 3.21 -10.06 -21.14
C ASN A 116 3.62 -8.84 -22.01
N ASN A 117 4.93 -8.62 -22.18
CA ASN A 117 5.52 -7.56 -23.00
C ASN A 117 5.16 -6.14 -22.54
N HIS A 118 4.96 -5.93 -21.25
CA HIS A 118 4.81 -4.62 -20.66
C HIS A 118 6.17 -4.00 -20.29
N PRO A 119 6.24 -2.68 -20.09
CA PRO A 119 7.45 -2.01 -19.64
C PRO A 119 8.00 -2.59 -18.33
N LYS A 120 9.31 -2.53 -18.18
CA LYS A 120 9.98 -2.97 -16.95
C LYS A 120 9.59 -2.09 -15.77
N GLY A 121 9.20 -2.73 -14.68
CA GLY A 121 8.75 -2.07 -13.47
C GLY A 121 9.73 -2.17 -12.30
N PHE A 122 9.38 -1.47 -11.24
CA PHE A 122 10.09 -1.42 -9.97
C PHE A 122 9.12 -1.68 -8.83
N ASN A 123 9.55 -2.40 -7.81
CA ASN A 123 8.77 -2.49 -6.59
C ASN A 123 8.81 -1.13 -5.88
N PHE A 124 7.63 -0.56 -5.67
CA PHE A 124 7.43 0.73 -5.03
C PHE A 124 6.35 0.58 -3.96
N PRO A 125 6.71 0.04 -2.77
CA PRO A 125 5.76 -0.23 -1.71
C PRO A 125 5.06 1.02 -1.21
N PHE A 126 3.90 0.84 -0.58
CA PHE A 126 3.19 1.89 0.12
C PHE A 126 4.10 2.69 1.05
N TRP A 127 3.77 3.95 1.26
CA TRP A 127 4.49 4.89 2.11
C TRP A 127 3.52 5.77 2.90
N THR A 128 4.05 6.47 3.87
CA THR A 128 3.39 7.61 4.50
C THR A 128 4.43 8.52 5.16
N ASP A 129 4.00 9.55 5.86
CA ASP A 129 4.87 10.42 6.64
C ASP A 129 4.37 10.62 8.07
N HIS A 130 5.20 11.22 8.90
CA HIS A 130 4.89 11.49 10.31
C HIS A 130 3.81 12.57 10.49
N VAL A 131 3.49 13.35 9.45
CA VAL A 131 2.41 14.34 9.47
C VAL A 131 1.05 13.65 9.38
N ALA A 132 0.97 12.64 8.49
CA ALA A 132 -0.25 11.85 8.35
C ALA A 132 -0.40 10.79 9.47
N PHE A 133 0.73 10.20 9.89
CA PHE A 133 0.78 9.14 10.90
C PHE A 133 1.92 9.42 11.90
N PRO A 134 1.71 10.29 12.90
CA PRO A 134 2.68 10.48 13.98
C PRO A 134 2.83 9.20 14.80
N SER A 135 4.05 8.98 15.32
CA SER A 135 4.32 7.89 16.24
C SER A 135 3.68 8.21 17.60
N VAL A 136 2.72 7.38 17.99
CA VAL A 136 1.89 7.59 19.19
C VAL A 136 1.79 6.35 20.08
N TYR A 137 2.60 5.31 19.77
CA TYR A 137 2.53 4.05 20.50
C TYR A 137 2.88 4.19 21.99
N ASN A 138 1.95 3.75 22.83
CA ASN A 138 2.15 3.64 24.27
C ASN A 138 1.33 2.46 24.81
N PRO A 139 1.96 1.31 25.09
CA PRO A 139 1.24 0.11 25.51
C PRO A 139 0.57 0.22 26.89
N LEU A 140 0.94 1.22 27.71
CA LEU A 140 0.31 1.46 29.01
C LEU A 140 -1.05 2.17 28.90
N HIS A 141 -1.34 2.81 27.78
CA HIS A 141 -2.56 3.58 27.55
C HIS A 141 -3.45 2.97 26.46
N SER A 142 -3.39 1.64 26.30
CA SER A 142 -4.22 0.93 25.34
C SER A 142 -5.62 0.66 25.88
N ASP A 143 -6.64 0.92 25.06
CA ASP A 143 -8.03 0.59 25.35
C ASP A 143 -8.37 -0.86 24.93
N TYR A 144 -7.58 -1.44 24.01
CA TYR A 144 -7.71 -2.79 23.47
C TYR A 144 -6.35 -3.35 23.05
N GLU A 145 -6.28 -4.67 22.97
CA GLU A 145 -5.03 -5.35 22.69
C GLU A 145 -4.75 -5.39 21.18
N ILE A 146 -5.74 -5.70 20.35
CA ILE A 146 -5.58 -5.87 18.91
C ILE A 146 -6.33 -4.79 18.13
N ALA A 147 -5.65 -4.16 17.17
CA ALA A 147 -6.27 -3.38 16.12
C ALA A 147 -6.21 -4.12 14.78
N PHE A 148 -7.31 -4.14 14.05
CA PHE A 148 -7.36 -4.58 12.65
C PHE A 148 -7.98 -3.49 11.78
N LEU A 149 -7.23 -3.02 10.78
CA LEU A 149 -7.71 -2.10 9.75
C LEU A 149 -7.99 -2.86 8.46
N GLY A 150 -9.20 -2.83 7.95
CA GLY A 150 -9.49 -3.39 6.64
C GLY A 150 -10.92 -3.85 6.44
N ASN A 151 -11.31 -3.94 5.19
CA ASN A 151 -12.61 -4.43 4.79
C ASN A 151 -12.67 -5.95 4.99
N MET A 152 -13.85 -6.45 5.34
CA MET A 152 -14.10 -7.87 5.59
C MET A 152 -14.60 -8.61 4.34
N ASN A 153 -14.39 -8.02 3.16
CA ASN A 153 -14.79 -8.61 1.89
C ASN A 153 -13.97 -9.87 1.59
N GLY A 154 -14.63 -10.91 1.06
CA GLY A 154 -14.00 -12.16 0.68
C GLY A 154 -14.08 -13.25 1.74
N GLN A 155 -14.35 -14.48 1.30
CA GLN A 155 -14.59 -15.63 2.19
C GLN A 155 -13.38 -15.99 3.04
N VAL A 156 -12.17 -15.94 2.46
CA VAL A 156 -10.94 -16.31 3.17
C VAL A 156 -10.60 -15.33 4.25
N ARG A 157 -10.68 -14.02 3.96
CA ARG A 157 -10.46 -12.99 4.97
C ARG A 157 -11.47 -13.08 6.09
N ARG A 158 -12.74 -13.37 5.76
CA ARG A 158 -13.82 -13.58 6.72
C ARG A 158 -13.55 -14.79 7.63
N LYS A 159 -13.10 -15.94 7.07
CA LYS A 159 -12.71 -17.10 7.85
C LYS A 159 -11.60 -16.79 8.85
N ARG A 160 -10.49 -16.19 8.38
CA ARG A 160 -9.37 -15.81 9.25
C ARG A 160 -9.73 -14.75 10.28
N TYR A 161 -10.66 -13.89 9.93
CA TYR A 161 -11.21 -12.94 10.86
C TYR A 161 -12.01 -13.62 11.98
N MET A 162 -12.79 -14.64 11.68
CA MET A 162 -13.47 -15.45 12.71
C MET A 162 -12.46 -16.20 13.60
N GLU A 163 -11.37 -16.67 13.05
CA GLU A 163 -10.26 -17.24 13.83
C GLU A 163 -9.66 -16.17 14.77
N LEU A 164 -9.40 -14.95 14.27
CA LEU A 164 -8.96 -13.82 15.10
C LEU A 164 -9.98 -13.50 16.20
N ALA A 165 -11.28 -13.57 15.88
CA ALA A 165 -12.35 -13.34 16.83
C ALA A 165 -12.33 -14.30 18.02
N SER A 166 -11.91 -15.55 17.80
CA SER A 166 -11.86 -16.59 18.83
C SER A 166 -10.69 -16.41 19.82
N LEU A 167 -9.67 -15.62 19.50
CA LEU A 167 -8.55 -15.40 20.39
C LEU A 167 -9.00 -14.63 21.66
N PRO A 168 -8.41 -14.91 22.84
CA PRO A 168 -8.84 -14.36 24.14
C PRO A 168 -8.36 -12.92 24.40
N PHE A 169 -8.21 -12.10 23.36
CA PHE A 169 -7.78 -10.71 23.45
C PHE A 169 -8.92 -9.74 23.19
N THR A 170 -8.85 -8.55 23.76
CA THR A 170 -9.72 -7.43 23.39
C THR A 170 -9.36 -6.90 22.02
N LYS A 171 -10.37 -6.71 21.15
CA LYS A 171 -10.13 -6.42 19.72
C LYS A 171 -10.97 -5.27 19.24
N LYS A 172 -10.39 -4.45 18.36
CA LYS A 172 -11.15 -3.44 17.63
C LYS A 172 -10.86 -3.52 16.13
N VAL A 173 -11.93 -3.55 15.35
CA VAL A 173 -11.87 -3.63 13.90
C VAL A 173 -12.41 -2.37 13.28
N PHE A 174 -11.70 -1.86 12.29
CA PHE A 174 -12.02 -0.64 11.56
C PHE A 174 -12.05 -0.94 10.07
N GLY A 175 -13.23 -0.87 9.49
CA GLY A 175 -13.43 -1.12 8.06
C GLY A 175 -14.90 -1.34 7.73
N LEU A 176 -15.19 -1.51 6.43
CA LEU A 176 -16.51 -1.91 6.01
C LEU A 176 -16.71 -3.39 6.35
N ILE A 177 -17.68 -3.66 7.20
CA ILE A 177 -18.25 -5.00 7.40
C ILE A 177 -19.55 -4.97 6.60
N ASP A 178 -19.63 -5.79 5.57
CA ASP A 178 -20.92 -6.11 4.98
C ASP A 178 -21.82 -6.67 6.09
N SER A 179 -23.10 -6.36 6.02
CA SER A 179 -24.14 -6.59 7.00
C SER A 179 -24.35 -8.07 7.44
N ASP A 180 -23.25 -8.80 7.60
CA ASP A 180 -23.26 -10.20 8.07
C ASP A 180 -23.38 -10.21 9.59
N PRO A 181 -24.48 -10.74 10.15
CA PRO A 181 -24.70 -10.86 11.58
C PRO A 181 -23.58 -11.62 12.31
N LEU A 182 -22.89 -12.55 11.65
CA LEU A 182 -21.79 -13.32 12.25
C LEU A 182 -20.55 -12.46 12.51
N ALA A 183 -20.32 -11.42 11.73
CA ALA A 183 -19.24 -10.48 11.97
C ALA A 183 -19.46 -9.61 13.23
N MET A 184 -20.72 -9.49 13.67
CA MET A 184 -21.08 -8.72 14.88
C MET A 184 -20.91 -9.51 16.18
N HIS A 185 -20.83 -10.84 16.15
CA HIS A 185 -20.80 -11.68 17.34
C HIS A 185 -19.41 -11.91 17.95
N GLY A 186 -18.33 -11.46 17.30
CA GLY A 186 -16.95 -11.73 17.74
C GLY A 186 -16.38 -10.73 18.75
N GLY A 187 -17.18 -9.95 19.44
CA GLY A 187 -16.67 -8.92 20.39
C GLY A 187 -16.00 -7.72 19.72
N PHE A 188 -16.29 -7.52 18.43
CA PHE A 188 -15.74 -6.44 17.64
C PHE A 188 -16.59 -5.18 17.76
N ILE A 189 -15.95 -4.09 18.14
CA ILE A 189 -16.51 -2.77 17.94
C ILE A 189 -16.22 -2.39 16.50
N ASN A 190 -17.23 -2.49 15.63
CA ASN A 190 -17.13 -2.07 14.25
C ASN A 190 -17.29 -0.55 14.16
N GLU A 191 -16.29 0.13 13.63
CA GLU A 191 -16.44 1.49 13.15
C GLU A 191 -16.34 1.50 11.63
N ALA A 192 -17.22 2.26 10.96
CA ALA A 192 -17.19 2.50 9.53
C ALA A 192 -15.81 3.02 9.07
N TYR A 193 -15.58 3.06 7.78
CA TYR A 193 -14.35 3.56 7.15
C TYR A 193 -13.80 4.82 7.85
N LEU A 194 -12.60 4.70 8.42
CA LEU A 194 -11.97 5.79 9.14
C LEU A 194 -11.27 6.75 8.19
N HIS A 195 -11.59 8.02 8.32
CA HIS A 195 -10.76 9.05 7.72
C HIS A 195 -9.33 9.02 8.31
N THR A 196 -8.31 9.26 7.49
CA THR A 196 -6.88 9.17 7.85
C THR A 196 -6.53 9.82 9.20
N LYS A 197 -7.11 10.98 9.50
CA LYS A 197 -6.88 11.68 10.77
C LYS A 197 -7.31 10.87 12.01
N ARG A 198 -8.31 10.01 11.86
CA ARG A 198 -8.83 9.20 12.97
C ARG A 198 -8.11 7.87 13.13
N VAL A 199 -7.45 7.39 12.07
CA VAL A 199 -6.69 6.13 12.12
C VAL A 199 -5.60 6.19 13.19
N THR A 200 -4.89 7.30 13.31
CA THR A 200 -3.84 7.47 14.30
C THR A 200 -4.36 7.39 15.73
N GLU A 201 -5.49 8.04 16.04
CA GLU A 201 -6.13 7.98 17.36
C GLU A 201 -6.49 6.54 17.73
N VAL A 202 -6.96 5.79 16.74
CA VAL A 202 -7.34 4.41 16.92
C VAL A 202 -6.12 3.54 17.17
N LEU A 203 -5.07 3.70 16.37
CA LEU A 203 -3.85 2.91 16.51
C LEU A 203 -3.11 3.22 17.83
N SER A 204 -3.19 4.45 18.33
CA SER A 204 -2.59 4.81 19.62
C SER A 204 -3.20 4.08 20.83
N LYS A 205 -4.38 3.48 20.65
CA LYS A 205 -5.12 2.76 21.69
C LYS A 205 -4.97 1.24 21.64
N ALA A 206 -4.15 0.74 20.71
CA ALA A 206 -3.89 -0.69 20.53
C ALA A 206 -2.49 -1.07 21.02
N LYS A 207 -2.32 -2.34 21.43
CA LYS A 207 -1.01 -2.91 21.75
C LYS A 207 -0.35 -3.52 20.51
N VAL A 208 -1.12 -4.13 19.61
CA VAL A 208 -0.61 -4.77 18.39
C VAL A 208 -1.55 -4.57 17.21
N GLY A 209 -0.99 -4.33 16.03
CA GLY A 209 -1.69 -4.32 14.76
C GLY A 209 -1.67 -5.71 14.12
N VAL A 210 -2.85 -6.24 13.78
CA VAL A 210 -2.92 -7.51 13.06
C VAL A 210 -3.20 -7.27 11.59
N SER A 211 -2.44 -7.91 10.72
CA SER A 211 -2.64 -7.88 9.27
C SER A 211 -3.11 -9.24 8.77
N ILE A 212 -4.26 -9.25 8.13
CA ILE A 212 -4.80 -10.40 7.41
C ILE A 212 -4.86 -10.01 5.94
N PRO A 213 -3.84 -10.34 5.14
CA PRO A 213 -3.82 -10.00 3.74
C PRO A 213 -4.87 -10.80 2.98
N GLN A 214 -5.22 -10.30 1.83
CA GLN A 214 -6.06 -10.98 0.87
C GLN A 214 -5.13 -11.79 -0.04
N PHE A 215 -5.14 -13.12 0.09
CA PHE A 215 -4.34 -13.97 -0.77
C PHE A 215 -5.08 -14.34 -2.04
N PHE A 216 -4.37 -14.27 -3.14
CA PHE A 216 -4.89 -14.58 -4.46
C PHE A 216 -5.36 -16.03 -4.60
N THR A 217 -4.53 -16.96 -4.14
CA THR A 217 -4.79 -18.41 -4.23
C THR A 217 -5.99 -18.89 -3.42
N GLU A 218 -6.43 -18.07 -2.47
CA GLU A 218 -7.53 -18.42 -1.57
C GLU A 218 -8.77 -17.54 -1.78
N TYR A 219 -8.69 -16.56 -2.68
CA TYR A 219 -9.80 -15.65 -2.95
C TYR A 219 -10.55 -16.06 -4.22
N ASN A 220 -11.51 -16.94 -4.07
CA ASN A 220 -12.26 -17.53 -5.17
C ASN A 220 -12.87 -16.51 -6.14
N GLY A 221 -13.27 -15.33 -5.69
CA GLY A 221 -13.83 -14.31 -6.56
C GLY A 221 -12.82 -13.73 -7.54
N LEU A 222 -11.54 -13.68 -7.17
CA LEU A 222 -10.46 -13.20 -8.06
C LEU A 222 -9.96 -14.31 -8.97
N ASP A 223 -9.96 -15.56 -8.52
CA ASP A 223 -9.60 -16.72 -9.35
C ASP A 223 -10.53 -16.86 -10.55
N TYR A 224 -11.82 -16.52 -10.38
CA TYR A 224 -12.77 -16.50 -11.50
C TYR A 224 -12.48 -15.40 -12.51
N ASP A 225 -12.07 -14.22 -12.02
CA ASP A 225 -11.84 -13.06 -12.86
C ASP A 225 -10.43 -13.07 -13.49
N TYR A 226 -9.47 -13.74 -12.82
CA TYR A 226 -8.05 -13.70 -13.19
C TYR A 226 -7.35 -15.05 -13.00
N PRO A 227 -7.80 -16.13 -13.66
CA PRO A 227 -7.18 -17.43 -13.50
C PRO A 227 -5.69 -17.46 -13.89
N GLU A 228 -5.27 -16.57 -14.77
CA GLU A 228 -3.87 -16.40 -15.17
C GLU A 228 -2.97 -15.86 -14.07
N LEU A 229 -3.56 -15.23 -13.05
CA LEU A 229 -2.84 -14.67 -11.90
C LEU A 229 -2.83 -15.61 -10.69
N ALA A 230 -3.67 -16.63 -10.67
CA ALA A 230 -3.82 -17.56 -9.54
C ALA A 230 -2.51 -18.29 -9.16
N GLY A 231 -1.62 -18.53 -10.16
CA GLY A 231 -0.33 -19.21 -9.96
C GLY A 231 0.82 -18.32 -9.51
N LEU A 232 0.64 -17.01 -9.37
CA LEU A 232 1.75 -16.09 -9.11
C LEU A 232 2.30 -16.14 -7.68
N GLY A 233 1.62 -16.83 -6.75
CA GLY A 233 2.04 -16.77 -5.35
C GLY A 233 2.10 -15.32 -4.86
N TYR A 234 1.04 -14.59 -5.11
CA TYR A 234 0.96 -13.15 -4.92
C TYR A 234 1.28 -12.70 -3.50
N PHE A 235 2.20 -11.79 -3.42
CA PHE A 235 2.58 -11.13 -2.19
C PHE A 235 2.53 -9.62 -2.36
N GLN A 236 1.78 -8.95 -1.51
CA GLN A 236 1.68 -7.49 -1.44
C GLN A 236 1.76 -7.02 0.00
N PHE A 237 2.50 -5.95 0.24
CA PHE A 237 2.43 -5.22 1.49
C PHE A 237 1.15 -4.39 1.54
N PRO A 238 0.17 -4.76 2.37
CA PRO A 238 -1.04 -3.94 2.49
C PRO A 238 -0.70 -2.57 3.10
N SER A 239 -1.39 -1.53 2.67
CA SER A 239 -1.22 -0.17 3.19
C SER A 239 -1.32 -0.07 4.71
N ARG A 240 -2.15 -0.92 5.33
CA ARG A 240 -2.32 -0.97 6.79
C ARG A 240 -1.04 -1.30 7.54
N VAL A 241 -0.18 -2.16 6.99
CA VAL A 241 1.12 -2.50 7.60
C VAL A 241 1.99 -1.27 7.72
N ILE A 242 2.01 -0.42 6.68
CA ILE A 242 2.76 0.84 6.69
C ILE A 242 2.14 1.84 7.69
N GLN A 243 0.82 1.86 7.83
CA GLN A 243 0.13 2.71 8.81
C GLN A 243 0.44 2.28 10.25
N TYR A 244 0.43 0.97 10.53
CA TYR A 244 0.86 0.42 11.83
C TYR A 244 2.31 0.78 12.13
N ALA A 245 3.21 0.53 11.16
CA ALA A 245 4.63 0.81 11.31
C ALA A 245 4.92 2.30 11.54
N ALA A 246 4.22 3.20 10.83
CA ALA A 246 4.36 4.64 11.00
C ALA A 246 3.92 5.10 12.39
N SER A 247 2.88 4.47 12.93
CA SER A 247 2.37 4.73 14.29
C SER A 247 3.26 4.10 15.39
N GLY A 248 4.22 3.27 15.02
CA GLY A 248 5.08 2.53 15.95
C GLY A 248 4.41 1.29 16.56
N LEU A 249 3.29 0.84 16.00
CA LEU A 249 2.55 -0.29 16.51
C LEU A 249 3.25 -1.61 16.12
N PRO A 250 3.58 -2.52 17.05
CA PRO A 250 4.04 -3.87 16.74
C PRO A 250 3.08 -4.60 15.82
N ILE A 251 3.58 -5.43 14.90
CA ILE A 251 2.78 -6.01 13.83
C ILE A 251 2.87 -7.52 13.83
N ALA A 252 1.72 -8.18 13.88
CA ALA A 252 1.55 -9.60 13.62
C ALA A 252 0.77 -9.79 12.31
N ALA A 253 1.29 -10.56 11.37
CA ALA A 253 0.68 -10.76 10.07
C ALA A 253 0.50 -12.25 9.74
N VAL A 254 -0.67 -12.62 9.24
CA VAL A 254 -0.80 -13.88 8.50
C VAL A 254 -0.27 -13.64 7.11
N GLY A 255 0.68 -14.42 6.68
CA GLY A 255 1.32 -14.14 5.41
C GLY A 255 2.36 -15.12 4.96
N ASP A 256 3.07 -14.71 3.94
CA ASP A 256 4.16 -15.44 3.33
C ASP A 256 5.49 -15.05 4.01
N GLU A 257 6.37 -16.01 4.21
CA GLU A 257 7.69 -15.77 4.78
C GLU A 257 8.53 -14.72 4.02
N ARG A 258 8.26 -14.52 2.73
CA ARG A 258 8.87 -13.44 1.93
C ARG A 258 8.58 -12.04 2.51
N MET A 259 7.53 -11.90 3.32
CA MET A 259 7.29 -10.66 4.07
C MET A 259 8.47 -10.30 4.96
N LYS A 260 9.16 -11.28 5.53
CA LYS A 260 10.34 -11.05 6.38
C LYS A 260 11.56 -10.57 5.60
N GLU A 261 11.68 -10.92 4.31
CA GLU A 261 12.76 -10.40 3.46
C GLU A 261 12.67 -8.89 3.30
N VAL A 262 11.44 -8.40 3.12
CA VAL A 262 11.15 -6.99 2.91
C VAL A 262 11.02 -6.24 4.24
N TYR A 263 10.41 -6.89 5.24
CA TYR A 263 10.10 -6.27 6.54
C TYR A 263 10.39 -7.24 7.71
N PRO A 264 11.67 -7.47 8.02
CA PRO A 264 12.08 -8.48 9.00
C PRO A 264 11.59 -8.23 10.42
N GLU A 265 11.12 -7.04 10.73
CA GLU A 265 10.59 -6.67 12.04
C GLU A 265 9.11 -7.07 12.26
N ILE A 266 8.43 -7.57 11.22
CA ILE A 266 7.06 -8.07 11.34
C ILE A 266 7.09 -9.53 11.79
N PHE A 267 6.26 -9.86 12.75
CA PHE A 267 5.99 -11.26 13.06
C PHE A 267 5.04 -11.84 12.02
N VAL A 268 5.48 -12.89 11.31
CA VAL A 268 4.69 -13.55 10.27
C VAL A 268 4.42 -14.98 10.67
N GLY A 269 3.15 -15.38 10.64
CA GLY A 269 2.69 -16.75 10.81
C GLY A 269 1.79 -17.18 9.63
N ASN A 270 1.65 -18.50 9.43
CA ASN A 270 0.80 -19.06 8.38
C ASN A 270 -0.69 -19.07 8.75
N SER A 271 -1.00 -18.91 10.04
CA SER A 271 -2.36 -18.89 10.57
C SER A 271 -2.51 -17.89 11.71
N ILE A 272 -3.74 -17.55 12.04
CA ILE A 272 -4.05 -16.69 13.19
C ILE A 272 -3.57 -17.33 14.51
N THR A 273 -3.69 -18.65 14.65
CA THR A 273 -3.22 -19.37 15.85
C THR A 273 -1.70 -19.22 16.05
N GLU A 274 -0.94 -19.19 14.97
CA GLU A 274 0.52 -18.98 15.06
C GLU A 274 0.90 -17.56 15.52
N LEU A 275 0.01 -16.58 15.39
CA LEU A 275 0.21 -15.21 15.85
C LEU A 275 -0.02 -15.07 17.36
N GLU A 276 -0.80 -15.96 17.97
CA GLU A 276 -1.25 -15.84 19.37
C GLU A 276 -0.08 -15.70 20.38
N PRO A 277 0.99 -16.52 20.33
CA PRO A 277 2.11 -16.40 21.28
C PRO A 277 2.80 -15.03 21.20
N TYR A 278 3.00 -14.50 20.01
CA TYR A 278 3.60 -13.17 19.81
C TYR A 278 2.68 -12.05 20.31
N ILE A 279 1.39 -12.12 19.99
CA ILE A 279 0.39 -11.17 20.48
C ILE A 279 0.36 -11.17 22.01
N LYS A 280 0.35 -12.37 22.62
CA LYS A 280 0.38 -12.53 24.07
C LYS A 280 1.63 -11.88 24.68
N GLN A 281 2.80 -12.14 24.11
CA GLN A 281 4.04 -11.54 24.59
C GLN A 281 4.02 -10.01 24.51
N ILE A 282 3.53 -9.42 23.40
CA ILE A 282 3.36 -7.97 23.29
C ILE A 282 2.39 -7.42 24.36
N CYS A 283 1.34 -8.18 24.71
CA CYS A 283 0.34 -7.74 25.67
C CYS A 283 0.83 -7.81 27.12
N GLU A 284 1.70 -8.76 27.44
CA GLU A 284 2.13 -9.08 28.81
C GLU A 284 3.52 -8.51 29.16
N ASP A 285 4.40 -8.30 28.17
CA ASP A 285 5.77 -7.82 28.35
C ASP A 285 5.94 -6.41 27.78
N TYR A 286 5.97 -5.44 28.66
CA TYR A 286 6.09 -4.02 28.31
C TYR A 286 7.40 -3.69 27.57
N ASP A 287 8.53 -4.22 28.06
CA ASP A 287 9.85 -3.92 27.48
C ASP A 287 9.99 -4.57 26.11
N PHE A 288 9.46 -5.77 25.93
CA PHE A 288 9.40 -6.43 24.63
C PHE A 288 8.55 -5.62 23.66
N ALA A 289 7.36 -5.16 24.07
CA ALA A 289 6.48 -4.35 23.23
C ALA A 289 7.13 -3.05 22.76
N LEU A 290 7.84 -2.34 23.64
CA LEU A 290 8.59 -1.13 23.29
C LEU A 290 9.77 -1.43 22.35
N SER A 291 10.47 -2.54 22.56
CA SER A 291 11.57 -2.98 21.69
C SER A 291 11.07 -3.25 20.26
N GLU A 292 9.98 -3.99 20.13
CA GLU A 292 9.37 -4.28 18.82
C GLU A 292 8.86 -3.00 18.13
N SER A 293 8.21 -2.12 18.87
CA SER A 293 7.79 -0.80 18.40
C SER A 293 8.97 0.01 17.85
N ALA A 294 10.06 0.09 18.57
CA ALA A 294 11.25 0.84 18.17
C ALA A 294 11.88 0.28 16.88
N LYS A 295 11.95 -1.05 16.75
CA LYS A 295 12.47 -1.72 15.54
C LYS A 295 11.61 -1.38 14.30
N ILE A 296 10.30 -1.54 14.42
CA ILE A 296 9.34 -1.28 13.36
C ILE A 296 9.37 0.18 12.93
N LEU A 297 9.34 1.10 13.89
CA LEU A 297 9.38 2.53 13.61
C LEU A 297 10.70 2.96 12.94
N THR A 298 11.83 2.39 13.38
CA THR A 298 13.13 2.65 12.77
C THR A 298 13.16 2.20 11.31
N ARG A 299 12.66 1.00 11.02
CA ARG A 299 12.57 0.47 9.66
C ARG A 299 11.64 1.31 8.80
N PHE A 300 10.46 1.66 9.33
CA PHE A 300 9.51 2.51 8.63
C PHE A 300 10.15 3.84 8.21
N ARG A 301 10.73 4.56 9.17
CA ARG A 301 11.36 5.86 8.90
C ARG A 301 12.43 5.77 7.83
N LYS A 302 13.23 4.71 7.88
CA LYS A 302 14.36 4.49 6.98
C LYS A 302 13.95 4.15 5.55
N ASN A 303 13.04 3.20 5.37
CA ASN A 303 12.79 2.56 4.08
C ASN A 303 11.37 2.71 3.54
N TYR A 304 10.38 3.11 4.37
CA TYR A 304 8.97 3.17 3.98
C TYR A 304 8.34 4.56 4.18
N SER A 305 9.14 5.54 4.53
CA SER A 305 8.67 6.92 4.59
C SER A 305 8.49 7.53 3.20
N ALA A 306 7.69 8.56 3.11
CA ALA A 306 7.54 9.35 1.89
C ALA A 306 8.90 9.90 1.40
N LEU A 307 9.81 10.22 2.32
CA LEU A 307 11.14 10.71 1.99
C LEU A 307 11.98 9.66 1.23
N SER A 308 11.98 8.40 1.69
CA SER A 308 12.67 7.32 0.98
C SER A 308 12.07 7.06 -0.41
N ARG A 309 10.76 7.23 -0.58
CA ARG A 309 10.10 7.12 -1.90
C ARG A 309 10.44 8.30 -2.81
N ALA A 310 10.48 9.52 -2.28
CA ALA A 310 10.90 10.69 -3.04
C ALA A 310 12.33 10.54 -3.58
N MET A 311 13.28 10.07 -2.76
CA MET A 311 14.66 9.79 -3.18
C MET A 311 14.70 8.76 -4.32
N MET A 312 13.90 7.70 -4.24
CA MET A 312 13.81 6.69 -5.31
C MET A 312 13.25 7.29 -6.61
N LEU A 313 12.23 8.13 -6.51
CA LEU A 313 11.66 8.79 -7.70
C LEU A 313 12.64 9.71 -8.40
N ILE A 314 13.41 10.48 -7.63
CA ILE A 314 14.45 11.36 -8.18
C ILE A 314 15.47 10.52 -8.97
N ASP A 315 15.96 9.43 -8.38
CA ASP A 315 16.91 8.54 -9.07
C ASP A 315 16.28 7.90 -10.33
N LEU A 316 15.00 7.52 -10.28
CA LEU A 316 14.29 7.03 -11.47
C LEU A 316 14.19 8.08 -12.59
N VAL A 317 13.99 9.36 -12.25
CA VAL A 317 13.97 10.44 -13.25
C VAL A 317 15.35 10.61 -13.90
N GLU A 318 16.41 10.57 -13.10
CA GLU A 318 17.78 10.85 -13.53
C GLU A 318 18.45 9.65 -14.24
N ASN A 319 18.17 8.43 -13.79
CA ASN A 319 18.92 7.22 -14.15
C ASN A 319 18.07 6.08 -14.70
N LEU A 320 16.91 6.35 -15.31
CA LEU A 320 15.93 5.35 -15.71
C LEU A 320 16.52 4.21 -16.53
N ASP A 321 17.24 4.50 -17.61
CA ASP A 321 17.79 3.48 -18.53
C ASP A 321 18.74 2.53 -17.80
N LYS A 322 19.59 3.07 -16.94
CA LYS A 322 20.51 2.30 -16.11
C LYS A 322 19.77 1.39 -15.13
N LEU A 323 18.72 1.90 -14.49
CA LEU A 323 17.93 1.15 -13.52
C LEU A 323 17.08 0.07 -14.19
N GLN A 324 16.53 0.34 -15.37
CA GLN A 324 15.81 -0.65 -16.17
C GLN A 324 16.71 -1.77 -16.72
N SER A 325 18.02 -1.55 -16.85
CA SER A 325 18.96 -2.59 -17.25
C SER A 325 19.23 -3.63 -16.15
N GLN A 326 18.84 -3.36 -14.90
CA GLN A 326 18.97 -4.29 -13.79
C GLN A 326 18.05 -5.50 -13.92
N THR A 327 18.38 -6.58 -13.23
CA THR A 327 17.53 -7.78 -13.13
C THR A 327 16.23 -7.48 -12.40
N THR A 328 15.19 -8.29 -12.61
CA THR A 328 13.91 -8.14 -11.89
C THR A 328 14.11 -8.22 -10.39
N GLN A 329 15.00 -9.11 -9.91
CA GLN A 329 15.32 -9.19 -8.46
C GLN A 329 15.91 -7.89 -7.93
N GLU A 330 16.85 -7.27 -8.63
CA GLU A 330 17.45 -5.99 -8.20
C GLU A 330 16.42 -4.87 -8.20
N ARG A 331 15.54 -4.81 -9.20
CA ARG A 331 14.44 -3.83 -9.26
C ARG A 331 13.37 -4.08 -8.18
N ALA A 332 13.14 -5.34 -7.80
CA ALA A 332 12.20 -5.71 -6.75
C ALA A 332 12.64 -5.24 -5.35
N ILE A 333 13.95 -5.12 -5.12
CA ILE A 333 14.51 -4.67 -3.83
C ILE A 333 15.14 -3.27 -3.90
N LEU A 334 15.04 -2.60 -5.04
CA LEU A 334 15.69 -1.29 -5.27
C LEU A 334 15.33 -0.27 -4.18
N PHE A 335 14.07 -0.25 -3.77
CA PHE A 335 13.59 0.68 -2.74
C PHE A 335 14.35 0.57 -1.40
N THR A 336 14.95 -0.57 -1.09
CA THR A 336 15.73 -0.77 0.15
C THR A 336 17.04 0.01 0.19
N LYS A 337 17.52 0.48 -0.95
CA LYS A 337 18.74 1.31 -1.08
C LYS A 337 18.51 2.75 -0.59
N TYR A 338 17.26 3.23 -0.70
CA TYR A 338 16.91 4.62 -0.37
C TYR A 338 16.55 4.71 1.11
N LYS A 339 17.55 5.04 1.91
CA LYS A 339 17.44 5.14 3.37
C LYS A 339 17.34 6.60 3.76
N ALA A 340 16.15 7.05 4.10
CA ALA A 340 15.93 8.38 4.64
C ALA A 340 16.70 8.54 5.97
N GLN A 341 17.41 9.65 6.09
CA GLN A 341 18.01 10.07 7.35
C GLN A 341 17.10 11.14 7.95
N TYR A 342 16.54 10.86 9.09
CA TYR A 342 15.86 11.85 9.91
C TYR A 342 16.86 12.31 10.97
N ASN A 343 17.22 13.59 10.91
CA ASN A 343 17.98 14.25 11.95
C ASN A 343 17.13 14.47 13.19
#